data_4916aa5bda9cfcdbec21f0ee6d387476
#
_entry.id   4916aa5bda9cfcdbec21f0ee6d387476
#
_cell.length_a   1.000
_cell.length_b   1.000
_cell.length_c   1.000
_cell.angle_alpha   90.00
_cell.angle_beta   90.00
_cell.angle_gamma   90.00
#
_symmetry.space_group_name_H-M   'P 1'
#
loop_
_entity.id
_entity.type
_entity.pdbx_description
1 polymer ?
#
loop_
_entity_poly.entity_id
_entity_poly.type
_entity_poly.pdbx_seq_one_letter_code
_entity_poly.pdbx_strand_id
1 'polypeptide(L)'
;MEVFEELWKTVNEEYLYADFNGLDWNAVHEEYRQRIEAGLSNLDFYTAMADMIYSLGDDHSQFHTPEQMAVIDAKYAGELDYVGIGVIISAVPERQRAVILGVFPGSPAEKAGLQIHDSILTVDGQPILDAEGFLTTILRGPEGTTVSVEMQRPGEAPRTVQVSRQRISGSVPVPSMVLTTPGGKRVGYILVSTFMDSTVDDQVGAALEAMTAKGPLDGMIIDNRINPGGYQDVFVGTLRYFLSGVAGHFINRQRESTLDLGKAKDINGSQTVPMVVMVGPDTVSFGEISSGILQDTGRAYVIGETTDGNVELLLEYNFSDGSSAWIAHDTFRPLNHPEANWEKTGIVPDLNVPAAWDLYTLETDPAVKAALDYFDNK
;
A
#
# COMPACT_ATOMS: atom_id res chain seq x y z
N MET A 1 -18.59 18.25 -20.52
CA MET A 1 -20.02 17.83 -20.37
C MET A 1 -20.17 16.31 -20.48
N GLU A 2 -19.68 15.66 -21.55
CA GLU A 2 -19.78 14.22 -21.73
C GLU A 2 -19.20 13.42 -20.55
N VAL A 3 -17.95 13.64 -20.18
CA VAL A 3 -17.30 12.99 -19.04
C VAL A 3 -18.05 13.22 -17.71
N PHE A 4 -18.60 14.41 -17.50
CA PHE A 4 -19.40 14.70 -16.32
C PHE A 4 -20.68 13.83 -16.25
N GLU A 5 -21.41 13.74 -17.36
CA GLU A 5 -22.64 12.94 -17.42
C GLU A 5 -22.34 11.43 -17.26
N GLU A 6 -21.25 10.95 -17.87
CA GLU A 6 -20.78 9.58 -17.70
C GLU A 6 -20.39 9.30 -16.25
N LEU A 7 -19.59 10.18 -15.62
CA LEU A 7 -19.16 10.04 -14.23
C LEU A 7 -20.35 10.04 -13.27
N TRP A 8 -21.27 11.02 -13.40
CA TRP A 8 -22.46 11.07 -12.55
C TRP A 8 -23.31 9.81 -12.68
N LYS A 9 -23.53 9.34 -13.92
CA LYS A 9 -24.27 8.12 -14.21
C LYS A 9 -23.60 6.89 -13.61
N THR A 10 -22.29 6.78 -13.76
CA THR A 10 -21.48 5.67 -13.21
C THR A 10 -21.67 5.58 -11.70
N VAL A 11 -21.52 6.68 -10.98
CA VAL A 11 -21.75 6.70 -9.53
C VAL A 11 -23.19 6.32 -9.20
N ASN A 12 -24.17 6.86 -9.94
CA ASN A 12 -25.59 6.57 -9.70
C ASN A 12 -25.92 5.06 -9.83
N GLU A 13 -25.28 4.36 -10.76
CA GLU A 13 -25.54 2.96 -11.07
C GLU A 13 -24.69 2.01 -10.24
N GLU A 14 -23.44 2.34 -9.97
CA GLU A 14 -22.40 1.41 -9.50
C GLU A 14 -21.91 1.67 -8.06
N TYR A 15 -22.13 2.87 -7.51
CA TYR A 15 -21.67 3.18 -6.15
C TYR A 15 -22.27 2.23 -5.11
N LEU A 16 -21.45 1.75 -4.18
CA LEU A 16 -21.81 0.72 -3.20
C LEU A 16 -23.03 1.07 -2.35
N TYR A 17 -23.13 2.32 -1.90
CA TYR A 17 -24.22 2.77 -1.02
C TYR A 17 -25.33 3.43 -1.80
N ALA A 18 -26.53 2.79 -1.80
CA ALA A 18 -27.68 3.24 -2.57
C ALA A 18 -28.25 4.61 -2.15
N ASP A 19 -27.93 5.06 -0.95
CA ASP A 19 -28.32 6.35 -0.39
C ASP A 19 -27.24 7.43 -0.56
N PHE A 20 -26.12 7.11 -1.26
CA PHE A 20 -24.99 8.00 -1.50
C PHE A 20 -24.48 8.68 -0.22
N ASN A 21 -24.43 7.93 0.89
CA ASN A 21 -24.11 8.43 2.24
C ASN A 21 -25.00 9.61 2.68
N GLY A 22 -26.25 9.59 2.27
CA GLY A 22 -27.25 10.59 2.60
C GLY A 22 -27.29 11.81 1.67
N LEU A 23 -26.53 11.81 0.57
CA LEU A 23 -26.57 12.86 -0.44
C LEU A 23 -27.76 12.73 -1.36
N ASP A 24 -28.37 13.87 -1.72
CA ASP A 24 -29.26 13.94 -2.89
C ASP A 24 -28.41 14.00 -4.17
N TRP A 25 -28.13 12.84 -4.75
CA TRP A 25 -27.26 12.72 -5.92
C TRP A 25 -27.80 13.43 -7.17
N ASN A 26 -29.13 13.64 -7.25
CA ASN A 26 -29.73 14.46 -8.32
C ASN A 26 -29.49 15.96 -8.08
N ALA A 27 -29.49 16.43 -6.83
CA ALA A 27 -29.15 17.81 -6.52
C ALA A 27 -27.66 18.08 -6.82
N VAL A 28 -26.76 17.13 -6.53
CA VAL A 28 -25.34 17.19 -6.91
C VAL A 28 -25.19 17.32 -8.43
N HIS A 29 -25.92 16.52 -9.21
CA HIS A 29 -25.91 16.63 -10.68
C HIS A 29 -26.24 18.05 -11.15
N GLU A 30 -27.35 18.62 -10.66
CA GLU A 30 -27.80 19.92 -11.08
C GLU A 30 -26.80 21.04 -10.70
N GLU A 31 -26.20 20.96 -9.51
CA GLU A 31 -25.17 21.90 -9.05
C GLU A 31 -23.93 21.89 -9.97
N TYR A 32 -23.37 20.69 -10.19
CA TYR A 32 -22.14 20.60 -11.00
C TYR A 32 -22.40 20.88 -12.48
N ARG A 33 -23.56 20.52 -13.01
CA ARG A 33 -23.99 20.87 -14.36
C ARG A 33 -23.98 22.39 -14.55
N GLN A 34 -24.55 23.15 -13.62
CA GLN A 34 -24.58 24.62 -13.68
C GLN A 34 -23.15 25.21 -13.62
N ARG A 35 -22.28 24.67 -12.77
CA ARG A 35 -20.88 25.09 -12.71
C ARG A 35 -20.15 24.89 -14.04
N ILE A 36 -20.36 23.75 -14.71
CA ILE A 36 -19.73 23.42 -15.99
C ILE A 36 -20.29 24.30 -17.12
N GLU A 37 -21.61 24.49 -17.17
CA GLU A 37 -22.28 25.35 -18.18
C GLU A 37 -21.85 26.83 -18.08
N ALA A 38 -21.48 27.29 -16.89
CA ALA A 38 -20.92 28.62 -16.70
C ALA A 38 -19.51 28.80 -17.33
N GLY A 39 -18.90 27.72 -17.76
CA GLY A 39 -17.57 27.68 -18.40
C GLY A 39 -16.45 27.48 -17.38
N LEU A 40 -15.74 26.38 -17.51
CA LEU A 40 -14.58 26.02 -16.70
C LEU A 40 -13.34 25.87 -17.59
N SER A 41 -12.17 26.20 -17.04
CA SER A 41 -10.91 25.73 -17.63
C SER A 41 -10.78 24.20 -17.49
N ASN A 42 -9.90 23.54 -18.23
CA ASN A 42 -9.67 22.10 -18.07
C ASN A 42 -9.25 21.75 -16.63
N LEU A 43 -8.41 22.55 -16.01
CA LEU A 43 -7.99 22.33 -14.62
C LEU A 43 -9.19 22.43 -13.65
N ASP A 44 -10.00 23.49 -13.79
CA ASP A 44 -11.18 23.69 -12.93
C ASP A 44 -12.23 22.58 -13.16
N PHE A 45 -12.33 22.08 -14.40
CA PHE A 45 -13.22 20.97 -14.72
C PHE A 45 -12.81 19.69 -14.00
N TYR A 46 -11.53 19.29 -14.08
CA TYR A 46 -11.06 18.08 -13.40
C TYR A 46 -11.11 18.22 -11.86
N THR A 47 -10.82 19.43 -11.35
CA THR A 47 -11.04 19.73 -9.94
C THR A 47 -12.50 19.56 -9.54
N ALA A 48 -13.44 20.04 -10.35
CA ALA A 48 -14.86 19.87 -10.07
C ALA A 48 -15.28 18.38 -10.11
N MET A 49 -14.73 17.57 -11.02
CA MET A 49 -15.00 16.12 -11.04
C MET A 49 -14.48 15.43 -9.78
N ALA A 50 -13.28 15.76 -9.34
CA ALA A 50 -12.71 15.25 -8.10
C ALA A 50 -13.53 15.69 -6.87
N ASP A 51 -13.92 16.98 -6.79
CA ASP A 51 -14.78 17.50 -5.71
C ASP A 51 -16.14 16.79 -5.66
N MET A 52 -16.72 16.50 -6.82
CA MET A 52 -18.00 15.77 -6.91
C MET A 52 -17.87 14.37 -6.32
N ILE A 53 -16.84 13.64 -6.65
CA ILE A 53 -16.57 12.31 -6.07
C ILE A 53 -16.29 12.44 -4.57
N TYR A 54 -15.44 13.37 -4.16
CA TYR A 54 -15.12 13.60 -2.74
C TYR A 54 -16.38 13.94 -1.90
N SER A 55 -17.41 14.54 -2.52
CA SER A 55 -18.68 14.83 -1.83
C SER A 55 -19.44 13.59 -1.37
N LEU A 56 -19.14 12.40 -1.91
CA LEU A 56 -19.73 11.13 -1.44
C LEU A 56 -19.37 10.84 0.02
N GLY A 57 -18.28 11.46 0.54
CA GLY A 57 -17.89 11.32 1.95
C GLY A 57 -17.35 9.94 2.30
N ASP A 58 -16.97 9.15 1.30
CA ASP A 58 -16.09 8.01 1.49
C ASP A 58 -14.65 8.44 1.24
N ASP A 59 -13.70 7.81 1.92
CA ASP A 59 -12.27 8.09 1.76
C ASP A 59 -11.62 7.26 0.64
N HIS A 60 -12.43 6.58 -0.17
CA HIS A 60 -12.02 5.56 -1.14
C HIS A 60 -12.17 6.02 -2.57
N SER A 61 -13.38 6.51 -2.94
CA SER A 61 -13.69 6.87 -4.31
C SER A 61 -12.86 8.06 -4.76
N GLN A 62 -12.28 7.97 -5.96
CA GLN A 62 -11.35 8.96 -6.50
C GLN A 62 -11.62 9.22 -7.97
N PHE A 63 -11.32 10.44 -8.43
CA PHE A 63 -11.28 10.79 -9.84
C PHE A 63 -9.84 11.11 -10.24
N HIS A 64 -9.38 10.55 -11.34
CA HIS A 64 -8.02 10.71 -11.86
C HIS A 64 -8.03 11.37 -13.21
N THR A 65 -7.20 12.40 -13.40
CA THR A 65 -6.97 13.02 -14.70
C THR A 65 -6.19 12.06 -15.62
N PRO A 66 -6.19 12.31 -16.95
CA PRO A 66 -5.38 11.50 -17.89
C PRO A 66 -3.89 11.45 -17.52
N GLU A 67 -3.33 12.54 -17.01
CA GLU A 67 -1.93 12.61 -16.58
C GLU A 67 -1.68 11.76 -15.33
N GLN A 68 -2.62 11.74 -14.39
CA GLN A 68 -2.54 10.89 -13.20
C GLN A 68 -2.63 9.41 -13.57
N MET A 69 -3.56 9.06 -14.49
CA MET A 69 -3.69 7.68 -14.97
C MET A 69 -2.41 7.18 -15.64
N ALA A 70 -1.75 7.99 -16.47
CA ALA A 70 -0.48 7.59 -17.09
C ALA A 70 0.61 7.23 -16.06
N VAL A 71 0.64 7.92 -14.90
CA VAL A 71 1.58 7.61 -13.80
C VAL A 71 1.17 6.32 -13.08
N ILE A 72 -0.13 6.12 -12.87
CA ILE A 72 -0.68 4.92 -12.23
C ILE A 72 -0.38 3.69 -13.10
N ASP A 73 -0.64 3.76 -14.39
CA ASP A 73 -0.39 2.68 -15.35
C ASP A 73 1.10 2.30 -15.41
N ALA A 74 1.98 3.30 -15.47
CA ALA A 74 3.42 3.06 -15.46
C ALA A 74 3.88 2.39 -14.14
N LYS A 75 3.30 2.77 -13.01
CA LYS A 75 3.58 2.13 -11.72
C LYS A 75 3.10 0.69 -11.70
N TYR A 76 1.89 0.42 -12.18
CA TYR A 76 1.35 -0.94 -12.29
C TYR A 76 2.21 -1.82 -13.19
N ALA A 77 2.65 -1.30 -14.32
CA ALA A 77 3.54 -2.02 -15.24
C ALA A 77 4.95 -2.28 -14.67
N GLY A 78 5.27 -1.78 -13.47
CA GLY A 78 6.63 -1.84 -12.93
C GLY A 78 7.63 -0.98 -13.70
N GLU A 79 7.14 0.03 -14.41
CA GLU A 79 7.90 0.94 -15.28
C GLU A 79 8.11 2.32 -14.63
N LEU A 80 8.38 2.35 -13.33
CA LEU A 80 8.72 3.61 -12.66
C LEU A 80 9.92 4.26 -13.35
N ASP A 81 9.79 5.53 -13.68
CA ASP A 81 10.85 6.33 -14.31
C ASP A 81 10.84 7.77 -13.78
N TYR A 82 11.80 8.11 -12.96
CA TYR A 82 11.96 9.45 -12.42
C TYR A 82 13.42 9.76 -12.10
N VAL A 83 13.76 11.04 -11.99
CA VAL A 83 15.09 11.45 -11.54
C VAL A 83 15.04 11.83 -10.07
N GLY A 84 15.80 11.11 -9.24
CA GLY A 84 15.84 11.29 -7.80
C GLY A 84 16.95 10.48 -7.15
N ILE A 85 16.81 10.16 -5.87
CA ILE A 85 17.83 9.43 -5.11
C ILE A 85 17.56 7.92 -4.98
N GLY A 86 16.35 7.45 -5.33
CA GLY A 86 15.99 6.03 -5.30
C GLY A 86 15.53 5.54 -3.93
N VAL A 87 14.56 6.25 -3.33
CA VAL A 87 13.87 5.86 -2.09
C VAL A 87 12.36 5.93 -2.27
N ILE A 88 11.66 5.09 -1.52
CA ILE A 88 10.23 5.19 -1.23
C ILE A 88 10.13 5.76 0.17
N ILE A 89 9.35 6.83 0.35
CA ILE A 89 9.23 7.54 1.63
C ILE A 89 7.76 7.79 1.97
N SER A 90 7.48 7.86 3.28
CA SER A 90 6.21 8.32 3.83
C SER A 90 6.43 9.51 4.77
N ALA A 91 5.45 10.42 4.83
CA ALA A 91 5.47 11.54 5.76
C ALA A 91 5.21 11.05 7.19
N VAL A 92 5.89 11.68 8.16
CA VAL A 92 5.65 11.56 9.59
C VAL A 92 5.49 12.97 10.15
N PRO A 93 4.31 13.62 9.92
CA PRO A 93 4.13 15.04 10.18
C PRO A 93 4.32 15.42 11.66
N GLU A 94 3.89 14.57 12.58
CA GLU A 94 3.99 14.78 14.03
C GLU A 94 5.45 14.82 14.52
N ARG A 95 6.40 14.33 13.72
CA ARG A 95 7.84 14.36 13.98
C ARG A 95 8.63 15.16 12.94
N GLN A 96 7.94 15.87 12.03
CA GLN A 96 8.51 16.76 11.01
C GLN A 96 9.59 16.09 10.15
N ARG A 97 9.32 14.86 9.67
CA ARG A 97 10.27 14.06 8.88
C ARG A 97 9.57 13.19 7.85
N ALA A 98 10.33 12.65 6.92
CA ALA A 98 9.89 11.55 6.07
C ALA A 98 10.68 10.30 6.44
N VAL A 99 10.02 9.15 6.59
CA VAL A 99 10.69 7.88 6.84
C VAL A 99 10.89 7.09 5.55
N ILE A 100 12.03 6.41 5.41
CA ILE A 100 12.33 5.55 4.27
C ILE A 100 11.65 4.20 4.47
N LEU A 101 10.75 3.87 3.55
CA LEU A 101 10.02 2.61 3.49
C LEU A 101 10.72 1.59 2.57
N GLY A 102 11.46 2.06 1.58
CA GLY A 102 12.19 1.24 0.62
C GLY A 102 13.35 1.98 -0.01
N VAL A 103 14.37 1.22 -0.39
CA VAL A 103 15.54 1.73 -1.12
C VAL A 103 15.72 0.88 -2.38
N PHE A 104 15.78 1.54 -3.53
CA PHE A 104 16.00 0.85 -4.80
C PHE A 104 17.42 0.28 -4.85
N PRO A 105 17.60 -1.01 -5.19
CA PRO A 105 18.92 -1.62 -5.35
C PRO A 105 19.78 -0.87 -6.37
N GLY A 106 21.07 -0.65 -6.06
CA GLY A 106 21.99 0.06 -6.90
C GLY A 106 21.79 1.59 -6.97
N SER A 107 20.79 2.12 -6.26
CA SER A 107 20.46 3.54 -6.27
C SER A 107 21.53 4.43 -5.62
N PRO A 108 21.48 5.75 -5.85
CA PRO A 108 22.31 6.71 -5.12
C PRO A 108 22.09 6.69 -3.62
N ALA A 109 20.85 6.47 -3.16
CA ALA A 109 20.52 6.36 -1.75
C ALA A 109 21.21 5.16 -1.09
N GLU A 110 21.15 3.97 -1.73
CA GLU A 110 21.83 2.78 -1.25
C GLU A 110 23.35 3.01 -1.18
N LYS A 111 23.96 3.58 -2.22
CA LYS A 111 25.40 3.91 -2.26
C LYS A 111 25.81 4.91 -1.20
N ALA A 112 24.92 5.83 -0.80
CA ALA A 112 25.13 6.78 0.29
C ALA A 112 24.90 6.17 1.69
N GLY A 113 24.46 4.90 1.77
CA GLY A 113 24.21 4.18 3.01
C GLY A 113 22.90 4.52 3.70
N LEU A 114 21.92 5.05 2.95
CA LEU A 114 20.55 5.19 3.39
C LEU A 114 19.89 3.80 3.42
N GLN A 115 19.06 3.57 4.43
CA GLN A 115 18.40 2.28 4.66
C GLN A 115 16.91 2.49 5.00
N ILE A 116 16.16 1.43 4.94
CA ILE A 116 14.79 1.38 5.46
C ILE A 116 14.82 1.76 6.95
N HIS A 117 13.81 2.47 7.42
CA HIS A 117 13.67 3.07 8.74
C HIS A 117 14.49 4.37 8.97
N ASP A 118 15.47 4.71 8.13
CA ASP A 118 16.11 6.02 8.22
C ASP A 118 15.08 7.13 7.96
N SER A 119 15.19 8.22 8.69
CA SER A 119 14.36 9.42 8.48
C SER A 119 15.13 10.47 7.70
N ILE A 120 14.47 11.13 6.76
CA ILE A 120 14.96 12.33 6.07
C ILE A 120 14.34 13.54 6.76
N LEU A 121 15.17 14.48 7.21
CA LEU A 121 14.75 15.68 7.91
C LEU A 121 14.75 16.88 6.96
N THR A 122 15.88 17.12 6.30
CA THR A 122 16.05 18.23 5.36
C THR A 122 16.82 17.79 4.12
N VAL A 123 16.61 18.53 3.02
CA VAL A 123 17.39 18.41 1.78
C VAL A 123 17.88 19.79 1.41
N ASP A 124 19.22 19.96 1.28
CA ASP A 124 19.89 21.27 1.07
C ASP A 124 19.44 22.31 2.11
N GLY A 125 19.19 21.89 3.35
CA GLY A 125 18.73 22.73 4.45
C GLY A 125 17.25 23.11 4.41
N GLN A 126 16.48 22.61 3.45
CA GLN A 126 15.03 22.80 3.38
C GLN A 126 14.30 21.60 3.99
N PRO A 127 13.23 21.79 4.78
CA PRO A 127 12.43 20.68 5.33
C PRO A 127 11.91 19.76 4.22
N ILE A 128 11.89 18.44 4.50
CA ILE A 128 11.32 17.45 3.58
C ILE A 128 9.79 17.53 3.51
N LEU A 129 9.14 18.02 4.57
CA LEU A 129 7.71 18.30 4.61
C LEU A 129 7.45 19.80 4.47
N ASP A 130 6.33 20.14 3.83
CA ASP A 130 5.80 21.51 3.81
C ASP A 130 5.13 21.90 5.14
N ALA A 131 4.54 23.09 5.21
CA ALA A 131 3.91 23.62 6.41
C ALA A 131 2.63 22.83 6.81
N GLU A 132 2.00 22.22 5.85
CA GLU A 132 0.80 21.38 5.99
C GLU A 132 1.14 19.92 6.34
N GLY A 133 2.43 19.55 6.31
CA GLY A 133 2.92 18.21 6.63
C GLY A 133 3.01 17.25 5.45
N PHE A 134 2.85 17.74 4.21
CA PHE A 134 2.97 16.92 3.02
C PHE A 134 4.41 16.82 2.52
N LEU A 135 4.72 15.70 1.85
CA LEU A 135 6.02 15.48 1.23
C LEU A 135 6.29 16.51 0.13
N THR A 136 7.43 17.19 0.23
CA THR A 136 7.93 18.02 -0.86
C THR A 136 8.61 17.16 -1.95
N THR A 137 8.81 17.73 -3.13
CA THR A 137 9.46 17.05 -4.25
C THR A 137 10.98 17.28 -4.32
N ILE A 138 11.59 17.88 -3.28
CA ILE A 138 12.98 18.35 -3.30
C ILE A 138 14.04 17.24 -3.46
N LEU A 139 13.69 15.96 -3.22
CA LEU A 139 14.55 14.82 -3.55
C LEU A 139 14.67 14.58 -5.05
N ARG A 140 13.70 15.04 -5.84
CA ARG A 140 13.74 15.01 -7.31
C ARG A 140 14.46 16.22 -7.86
N GLY A 141 14.87 16.16 -9.11
CA GLY A 141 15.51 17.29 -9.80
C GLY A 141 16.38 16.82 -10.97
N PRO A 142 17.17 17.72 -11.59
CA PRO A 142 17.97 17.39 -12.75
C PRO A 142 18.97 16.25 -12.47
N GLU A 143 19.11 15.34 -13.41
CA GLU A 143 20.05 14.20 -13.32
C GLU A 143 21.50 14.70 -13.16
N GLY A 144 22.28 13.99 -12.37
CA GLY A 144 23.68 14.32 -12.07
C GLY A 144 23.89 15.42 -11.02
N THR A 145 22.82 16.11 -10.59
CA THR A 145 22.93 17.07 -9.47
C THR A 145 23.06 16.33 -8.13
N THR A 146 23.79 16.95 -7.19
CA THR A 146 24.00 16.39 -5.85
C THR A 146 23.20 17.21 -4.83
N VAL A 147 22.59 16.52 -3.89
CA VAL A 147 21.87 17.11 -2.75
C VAL A 147 22.51 16.70 -1.44
N SER A 148 22.41 17.58 -0.46
CA SER A 148 22.80 17.36 0.93
C SER A 148 21.59 16.90 1.71
N VAL A 149 21.52 15.64 2.08
CA VAL A 149 20.40 15.05 2.81
C VAL A 149 20.79 14.93 4.29
N GLU A 150 20.09 15.66 5.15
CA GLU A 150 20.14 15.44 6.58
C GLU A 150 19.21 14.29 6.94
N MET A 151 19.77 13.22 7.47
CA MET A 151 19.06 11.99 7.80
C MET A 151 19.34 11.57 9.25
N GLN A 152 18.43 10.80 9.81
CA GLN A 152 18.57 10.23 11.14
C GLN A 152 18.18 8.74 11.12
N ARG A 153 19.10 7.88 11.55
CA ARG A 153 18.80 6.47 11.83
C ARG A 153 18.19 6.34 13.22
N PRO A 154 17.21 5.47 13.45
CA PRO A 154 16.68 5.21 14.79
C PRO A 154 17.79 4.94 15.80
N GLY A 155 17.78 5.67 16.93
CA GLY A 155 18.78 5.57 17.99
C GLY A 155 20.10 6.30 17.74
N GLU A 156 20.30 6.93 16.56
CA GLU A 156 21.51 7.68 16.23
C GLU A 156 21.24 9.19 16.19
N ALA A 157 22.32 9.98 16.27
CA ALA A 157 22.22 11.42 16.02
C ALA A 157 22.04 11.71 14.52
N PRO A 158 21.37 12.81 14.15
CA PRO A 158 21.29 13.23 12.76
C PRO A 158 22.67 13.41 12.12
N ARG A 159 22.79 13.04 10.85
CA ARG A 159 24.00 13.23 10.03
C ARG A 159 23.64 13.64 8.61
N THR A 160 24.57 14.29 7.94
CA THR A 160 24.38 14.69 6.55
C THR A 160 25.13 13.76 5.60
N VAL A 161 24.47 13.35 4.52
CA VAL A 161 25.06 12.59 3.42
C VAL A 161 24.89 13.32 2.10
N GLN A 162 25.85 13.19 1.19
CA GLN A 162 25.76 13.72 -0.16
C GLN A 162 25.21 12.64 -1.08
N VAL A 163 24.13 12.93 -1.81
CA VAL A 163 23.48 11.96 -2.69
C VAL A 163 23.30 12.59 -4.07
N SER A 164 23.84 11.95 -5.10
CA SER A 164 23.65 12.41 -6.48
C SER A 164 22.32 11.91 -7.03
N ARG A 165 21.53 12.80 -7.66
CA ARG A 165 20.32 12.38 -8.34
C ARG A 165 20.66 11.60 -9.61
N GLN A 166 20.00 10.48 -9.81
CA GLN A 166 20.10 9.64 -11.00
C GLN A 166 18.71 9.24 -11.48
N ARG A 167 18.64 8.79 -12.72
CA ARG A 167 17.43 8.15 -13.23
C ARG A 167 17.18 6.85 -12.47
N ILE A 168 16.03 6.73 -11.88
CA ILE A 168 15.53 5.54 -11.19
C ILE A 168 14.46 4.94 -12.08
N SER A 169 14.62 3.70 -12.45
CA SER A 169 13.66 2.98 -13.29
C SER A 169 13.50 1.54 -12.81
N GLY A 170 12.34 0.96 -13.08
CA GLY A 170 12.02 -0.42 -12.75
C GLY A 170 10.94 -0.55 -11.68
N SER A 171 10.75 -1.77 -11.23
CA SER A 171 9.70 -2.17 -10.29
C SER A 171 9.96 -1.70 -8.86
N VAL A 172 8.90 -1.57 -8.08
CA VAL A 172 8.99 -1.37 -6.62
C VAL A 172 9.69 -2.59 -6.00
N PRO A 173 10.78 -2.41 -5.23
CA PRO A 173 11.49 -3.54 -4.65
C PRO A 173 10.68 -4.21 -3.54
N VAL A 174 10.79 -5.55 -3.44
CA VAL A 174 10.26 -6.36 -2.34
C VAL A 174 11.44 -6.83 -1.47
N PRO A 175 11.79 -6.08 -0.41
CA PRO A 175 12.88 -6.46 0.48
C PRO A 175 12.60 -7.79 1.18
N SER A 176 13.58 -8.67 1.20
CA SER A 176 13.46 -9.98 1.82
C SER A 176 14.77 -10.46 2.41
N MET A 177 14.70 -11.21 3.50
CA MET A 177 15.86 -11.77 4.17
C MET A 177 15.50 -12.95 5.06
N VAL A 178 16.51 -13.67 5.55
CA VAL A 178 16.33 -14.69 6.60
C VAL A 178 16.81 -14.11 7.93
N LEU A 179 15.91 -14.04 8.89
CA LEU A 179 16.20 -13.71 10.29
C LEU A 179 16.45 -15.01 11.06
N THR A 180 17.12 -14.87 12.21
CA THR A 180 17.36 -15.99 13.12
C THR A 180 16.75 -15.66 14.48
N THR A 181 15.90 -16.53 15.00
CA THR A 181 15.35 -16.36 16.35
C THR A 181 16.42 -16.58 17.42
N PRO A 182 16.21 -16.11 18.67
CA PRO A 182 17.09 -16.46 19.79
C PRO A 182 17.31 -17.96 19.96
N GLY A 183 16.31 -18.78 19.66
CA GLY A 183 16.38 -20.26 19.67
C GLY A 183 17.07 -20.88 18.46
N GLY A 184 17.54 -20.08 17.50
CA GLY A 184 18.27 -20.54 16.32
C GLY A 184 17.40 -20.98 15.13
N LYS A 185 16.08 -20.73 15.15
CA LYS A 185 15.17 -21.03 14.04
C LYS A 185 15.39 -20.03 12.89
N ARG A 186 15.23 -20.53 11.66
CA ARG A 186 15.34 -19.73 10.43
C ARG A 186 13.97 -19.17 10.05
N VAL A 187 13.80 -17.86 10.09
CA VAL A 187 12.53 -17.19 9.78
C VAL A 187 12.72 -16.31 8.53
N GLY A 188 11.92 -16.59 7.49
CA GLY A 188 11.85 -15.70 6.33
C GLY A 188 11.14 -14.40 6.71
N TYR A 189 11.64 -13.27 6.20
CA TYR A 189 11.00 -11.96 6.30
C TYR A 189 10.84 -11.40 4.90
N ILE A 190 9.64 -10.95 4.57
CA ILE A 190 9.32 -10.25 3.32
C ILE A 190 8.52 -9.01 3.66
N LEU A 191 9.00 -7.83 3.21
CA LEU A 191 8.24 -6.59 3.25
C LEU A 191 7.45 -6.44 1.94
N VAL A 192 6.12 -6.46 2.05
CA VAL A 192 5.21 -6.19 0.94
C VAL A 192 4.65 -4.79 1.10
N SER A 193 5.27 -3.82 0.44
CA SER A 193 4.95 -2.40 0.61
C SER A 193 3.82 -1.90 -0.29
N THR A 194 3.35 -2.70 -1.24
CA THR A 194 2.28 -2.31 -2.17
C THR A 194 1.81 -3.50 -3.01
N PHE A 195 0.57 -3.43 -3.51
CA PHE A 195 0.06 -4.25 -4.60
C PHE A 195 -0.19 -3.44 -5.88
N MET A 196 0.38 -2.23 -5.98
CA MET A 196 0.24 -1.33 -7.15
C MET A 196 1.24 -1.61 -8.28
N ASP A 197 2.09 -2.63 -8.17
CA ASP A 197 3.11 -3.01 -9.15
C ASP A 197 2.92 -4.50 -9.49
N SER A 198 2.64 -4.81 -10.75
CA SER A 198 2.30 -6.15 -11.23
C SER A 198 3.42 -7.18 -11.08
N THR A 199 4.62 -6.75 -10.73
CA THR A 199 5.77 -7.63 -10.53
C THR A 199 5.93 -8.12 -9.08
N VAL A 200 5.16 -7.58 -8.14
CA VAL A 200 5.33 -7.84 -6.70
C VAL A 200 5.12 -9.31 -6.36
N ASP A 201 4.10 -9.96 -6.93
CA ASP A 201 3.85 -11.38 -6.66
C ASP A 201 5.00 -12.28 -7.16
N ASP A 202 5.56 -12.01 -8.33
CA ASP A 202 6.73 -12.72 -8.85
C ASP A 202 7.98 -12.47 -7.99
N GLN A 203 8.18 -11.24 -7.50
CA GLN A 203 9.27 -10.91 -6.58
C GLN A 203 9.12 -11.66 -5.24
N VAL A 204 7.90 -11.79 -4.70
CA VAL A 204 7.62 -12.61 -3.52
C VAL A 204 7.98 -14.08 -3.78
N GLY A 205 7.61 -14.63 -4.94
CA GLY A 205 7.99 -15.97 -5.35
C GLY A 205 9.51 -16.16 -5.40
N ALA A 206 10.23 -15.25 -6.05
CA ALA A 206 11.68 -15.27 -6.12
C ALA A 206 12.35 -15.15 -4.73
N ALA A 207 11.77 -14.33 -3.82
CA ALA A 207 12.24 -14.22 -2.45
C ALA A 207 12.10 -15.53 -1.68
N LEU A 208 10.97 -16.23 -1.82
CA LEU A 208 10.75 -17.54 -1.21
C LEU A 208 11.76 -18.59 -1.71
N GLU A 209 12.02 -18.62 -3.02
CA GLU A 209 13.04 -19.50 -3.61
C GLU A 209 14.43 -19.21 -3.04
N ALA A 210 14.82 -17.93 -3.02
CA ALA A 210 16.14 -17.50 -2.53
C ALA A 210 16.34 -17.82 -1.03
N MET A 211 15.34 -17.56 -0.19
CA MET A 211 15.42 -17.83 1.26
C MET A 211 15.45 -19.32 1.57
N THR A 212 14.79 -20.14 0.77
CA THR A 212 14.72 -21.61 0.97
C THR A 212 15.85 -22.36 0.26
N ALA A 213 16.66 -21.72 -0.58
CA ALA A 213 17.77 -22.35 -1.30
C ALA A 213 18.82 -23.02 -0.38
N LYS A 214 18.96 -22.55 0.86
CA LYS A 214 19.88 -23.10 1.87
C LYS A 214 19.22 -24.02 2.91
N GLY A 215 17.97 -24.43 2.67
CA GLY A 215 17.18 -25.28 3.55
C GLY A 215 15.83 -24.66 3.90
N PRO A 216 14.93 -25.45 4.54
CA PRO A 216 13.59 -25.01 4.89
C PRO A 216 13.63 -23.83 5.87
N LEU A 217 12.51 -23.10 5.90
CA LEU A 217 12.24 -22.08 6.92
C LEU A 217 11.42 -22.73 8.06
N ASP A 218 11.68 -22.27 9.28
CA ASP A 218 10.93 -22.65 10.48
C ASP A 218 9.76 -21.70 10.74
N GLY A 219 9.77 -20.53 10.10
CA GLY A 219 8.73 -19.52 10.18
C GLY A 219 8.80 -18.54 9.02
N MET A 220 7.71 -17.78 8.80
CA MET A 220 7.60 -16.73 7.80
C MET A 220 6.94 -15.49 8.39
N ILE A 221 7.53 -14.33 8.16
CA ILE A 221 6.95 -13.01 8.46
C ILE A 221 6.64 -12.32 7.13
N ILE A 222 5.38 -11.93 6.95
CA ILE A 222 4.98 -10.96 5.92
C ILE A 222 4.72 -9.65 6.62
N ASP A 223 5.49 -8.63 6.27
CA ASP A 223 5.32 -7.28 6.80
C ASP A 223 4.47 -6.45 5.83
N ASN A 224 3.22 -6.24 6.21
CA ASN A 224 2.23 -5.46 5.47
C ASN A 224 1.98 -4.09 6.11
N ARG A 225 2.73 -3.69 7.14
CA ARG A 225 2.46 -2.49 7.94
C ARG A 225 2.34 -1.20 7.15
N ILE A 226 2.92 -1.14 5.96
CA ILE A 226 2.95 0.04 5.08
C ILE A 226 2.34 -0.26 3.70
N ASN A 227 1.50 -1.27 3.60
CA ASN A 227 0.89 -1.70 2.33
C ASN A 227 -0.48 -1.02 2.13
N PRO A 228 -0.58 0.01 1.26
CA PRO A 228 -1.84 0.72 1.01
C PRO A 228 -2.78 -0.05 0.07
N GLY A 229 -2.48 -1.31 -0.25
CA GLY A 229 -3.24 -2.09 -1.22
C GLY A 229 -2.73 -1.93 -2.65
N GLY A 230 -3.65 -2.00 -3.62
CA GLY A 230 -3.36 -1.92 -5.05
C GLY A 230 -4.31 -2.77 -5.89
N TYR A 231 -3.78 -3.61 -6.77
CA TYR A 231 -4.56 -4.41 -7.72
C TYR A 231 -4.86 -5.82 -7.21
N GLN A 232 -6.08 -6.29 -7.54
CA GLN A 232 -6.58 -7.59 -7.10
C GLN A 232 -5.74 -8.77 -7.61
N ASP A 233 -5.28 -8.72 -8.85
CA ASP A 233 -4.48 -9.78 -9.45
C ASP A 233 -3.13 -9.95 -8.74
N VAL A 234 -2.48 -8.86 -8.35
CA VAL A 234 -1.21 -8.84 -7.60
C VAL A 234 -1.40 -9.39 -6.19
N PHE A 235 -2.43 -8.93 -5.50
CA PHE A 235 -2.79 -9.43 -4.16
C PHE A 235 -3.10 -10.94 -4.20
N VAL A 236 -3.94 -11.40 -5.14
CA VAL A 236 -4.27 -12.81 -5.32
C VAL A 236 -3.03 -13.63 -5.70
N GLY A 237 -2.21 -13.11 -6.63
CA GLY A 237 -0.94 -13.72 -7.02
C GLY A 237 -0.02 -13.96 -5.84
N THR A 238 0.09 -12.97 -4.95
CA THR A 238 0.88 -13.03 -3.70
C THR A 238 0.30 -14.04 -2.71
N LEU A 239 -1.00 -13.98 -2.42
CA LEU A 239 -1.63 -14.89 -1.46
C LEU A 239 -1.52 -16.37 -1.86
N ARG A 240 -1.52 -16.68 -3.14
CA ARG A 240 -1.41 -18.07 -3.65
C ARG A 240 -0.13 -18.79 -3.24
N TYR A 241 0.90 -18.09 -2.81
CA TYR A 241 2.08 -18.72 -2.21
C TYR A 241 1.81 -19.27 -0.80
N PHE A 242 0.79 -18.76 -0.10
CA PHE A 242 0.54 -19.05 1.30
C PHE A 242 -0.81 -19.71 1.57
N LEU A 243 -1.77 -19.54 0.68
CA LEU A 243 -3.15 -20.00 0.81
C LEU A 243 -3.72 -20.37 -0.56
N SER A 244 -4.78 -21.21 -0.60
CA SER A 244 -5.47 -21.61 -1.82
C SER A 244 -6.95 -21.83 -1.59
N GLY A 245 -7.74 -21.85 -2.66
CA GLY A 245 -9.18 -22.05 -2.60
C GLY A 245 -9.94 -20.76 -2.24
N VAL A 246 -11.16 -20.93 -1.73
CA VAL A 246 -12.06 -19.81 -1.40
C VAL A 246 -11.52 -19.06 -0.18
N ALA A 247 -11.43 -17.72 -0.30
CA ALA A 247 -10.89 -16.83 0.72
C ALA A 247 -11.93 -15.85 1.29
N GLY A 248 -13.10 -15.74 0.68
CA GLY A 248 -14.17 -14.85 1.11
C GLY A 248 -15.07 -14.44 -0.05
N HIS A 249 -15.80 -13.34 0.14
CA HIS A 249 -16.77 -12.88 -0.84
C HIS A 249 -16.73 -11.36 -0.98
N PHE A 250 -16.87 -10.87 -2.21
CA PHE A 250 -17.17 -9.46 -2.49
C PHE A 250 -18.69 -9.30 -2.67
N ILE A 251 -19.24 -8.25 -2.07
CA ILE A 251 -20.69 -8.03 -2.01
C ILE A 251 -20.98 -6.59 -2.37
N ASN A 252 -21.94 -6.42 -3.28
CA ASN A 252 -22.50 -5.11 -3.64
C ASN A 252 -24.05 -5.13 -3.61
N ARG A 253 -24.64 -4.05 -4.06
CA ARG A 253 -26.11 -3.89 -4.12
C ARG A 253 -26.84 -4.95 -4.97
N GLN A 254 -26.13 -5.58 -5.90
CA GLN A 254 -26.74 -6.42 -6.95
C GLN A 254 -26.40 -7.90 -6.79
N ARG A 255 -25.19 -8.21 -6.26
CA ARG A 255 -24.69 -9.58 -6.25
C ARG A 255 -23.66 -9.83 -5.14
N GLU A 256 -23.44 -11.11 -4.90
CA GLU A 256 -22.30 -11.62 -4.17
C GLU A 256 -21.39 -12.40 -5.13
N SER A 257 -20.10 -12.20 -5.07
CA SER A 257 -19.10 -12.92 -5.85
C SER A 257 -18.06 -13.54 -4.95
N THR A 258 -17.64 -14.78 -5.26
CA THR A 258 -16.67 -15.51 -4.47
C THR A 258 -15.24 -15.11 -4.86
N LEU A 259 -14.42 -14.77 -3.87
CA LEU A 259 -12.98 -14.66 -4.05
C LEU A 259 -12.37 -16.05 -3.91
N ASP A 260 -12.05 -16.67 -5.04
CA ASP A 260 -11.32 -17.95 -5.11
C ASP A 260 -9.88 -17.71 -5.57
N LEU A 261 -8.92 -17.94 -4.68
CA LEU A 261 -7.49 -17.82 -4.99
C LEU A 261 -7.01 -18.89 -5.99
N GLY A 262 -7.82 -19.94 -6.22
CA GLY A 262 -7.47 -21.04 -7.10
C GLY A 262 -6.42 -21.97 -6.50
N LYS A 263 -5.57 -22.55 -7.36
CA LYS A 263 -4.55 -23.51 -6.94
C LYS A 263 -3.38 -22.83 -6.24
N ALA A 264 -2.87 -23.50 -5.20
CA ALA A 264 -1.65 -23.11 -4.51
C ALA A 264 -0.45 -22.96 -5.47
N LYS A 265 0.38 -21.95 -5.20
CA LYS A 265 1.74 -21.80 -5.76
C LYS A 265 2.75 -22.15 -4.65
N ASP A 266 2.78 -23.40 -4.17
CA ASP A 266 3.69 -23.78 -3.08
C ASP A 266 5.16 -23.69 -3.50
N ILE A 267 5.96 -22.96 -2.72
CA ILE A 267 7.41 -22.90 -2.86
C ILE A 267 8.04 -23.43 -1.58
N ASN A 268 8.57 -24.65 -1.66
CA ASN A 268 9.33 -25.29 -0.60
C ASN A 268 8.64 -25.25 0.78
N GLY A 269 7.33 -25.46 0.82
CA GLY A 269 6.51 -25.50 2.04
C GLY A 269 5.90 -24.15 2.44
N SER A 270 5.89 -23.16 1.57
CA SER A 270 5.31 -21.83 1.83
C SER A 270 3.83 -21.90 2.24
N GLN A 271 3.08 -22.93 1.79
CA GLN A 271 1.68 -23.16 2.17
C GLN A 271 1.50 -23.61 3.64
N THR A 272 2.53 -24.14 4.27
CA THR A 272 2.40 -24.83 5.58
C THR A 272 3.34 -24.30 6.65
N VAL A 273 4.39 -23.57 6.29
CA VAL A 273 5.31 -22.98 7.25
C VAL A 273 4.55 -22.08 8.25
N PRO A 274 4.82 -22.13 9.57
CA PRO A 274 4.22 -21.22 10.53
C PRO A 274 4.39 -19.77 10.08
N MET A 275 3.34 -18.95 10.20
CA MET A 275 3.31 -17.61 9.60
C MET A 275 2.85 -16.55 10.59
N VAL A 276 3.48 -15.41 10.53
CA VAL A 276 3.06 -14.15 11.14
C VAL A 276 2.83 -13.12 10.02
N VAL A 277 1.77 -12.36 10.12
CA VAL A 277 1.58 -11.14 9.33
C VAL A 277 1.68 -9.94 10.25
N MET A 278 2.47 -8.95 9.88
CA MET A 278 2.54 -7.70 10.62
C MET A 278 1.70 -6.64 9.92
N VAL A 279 0.88 -5.93 10.70
CA VAL A 279 -0.05 -4.90 10.22
C VAL A 279 0.09 -3.61 11.03
N GLY A 280 -0.38 -2.50 10.47
CA GLY A 280 -0.35 -1.19 11.12
C GLY A 280 -1.38 -0.23 10.52
N PRO A 281 -1.43 1.03 11.01
CA PRO A 281 -2.39 2.03 10.52
C PRO A 281 -2.27 2.35 9.03
N ASP A 282 -1.08 2.16 8.44
CA ASP A 282 -0.85 2.37 7.01
C ASP A 282 -1.10 1.09 6.16
N THR A 283 -1.63 0.02 6.78
CA THR A 283 -2.17 -1.15 6.07
C THR A 283 -3.59 -0.82 5.63
N VAL A 284 -3.84 -0.73 4.32
CA VAL A 284 -5.10 -0.23 3.75
C VAL A 284 -5.56 -1.16 2.62
N SER A 285 -6.86 -1.21 2.34
CA SER A 285 -7.47 -1.86 1.16
C SER A 285 -7.05 -3.34 1.02
N PHE A 286 -6.51 -3.77 -0.13
CA PHE A 286 -6.02 -5.15 -0.29
C PHE A 286 -4.86 -5.51 0.65
N GLY A 287 -4.15 -4.54 1.24
CA GLY A 287 -3.23 -4.79 2.35
C GLY A 287 -3.96 -5.36 3.57
N GLU A 288 -5.12 -4.78 3.92
CA GLU A 288 -5.99 -5.26 5.00
C GLU A 288 -6.65 -6.58 4.64
N ILE A 289 -7.29 -6.66 3.46
CA ILE A 289 -8.00 -7.87 3.00
C ILE A 289 -7.05 -9.06 2.98
N SER A 290 -5.81 -8.89 2.49
CA SER A 290 -4.81 -9.96 2.49
C SER A 290 -4.44 -10.43 3.89
N SER A 291 -4.23 -9.51 4.81
CA SER A 291 -3.88 -9.78 6.21
C SER A 291 -5.05 -10.42 6.96
N GLY A 292 -6.25 -9.89 6.77
CA GLY A 292 -7.48 -10.39 7.37
C GLY A 292 -7.85 -11.79 6.89
N ILE A 293 -7.70 -12.09 5.59
CA ILE A 293 -7.89 -13.44 5.04
C ILE A 293 -6.95 -14.44 5.71
N LEU A 294 -5.67 -14.10 5.86
CA LEU A 294 -4.68 -14.97 6.50
C LEU A 294 -5.00 -15.19 7.99
N GLN A 295 -5.55 -14.19 8.69
CA GLN A 295 -6.05 -14.31 10.05
C GLN A 295 -7.33 -15.16 10.10
N ASP A 296 -8.36 -14.81 9.33
CA ASP A 296 -9.69 -15.45 9.32
C ASP A 296 -9.62 -16.94 9.03
N THR A 297 -8.72 -17.35 8.13
CA THR A 297 -8.48 -18.75 7.78
C THR A 297 -7.57 -19.49 8.78
N GLY A 298 -7.06 -18.83 9.80
CA GLY A 298 -6.09 -19.39 10.75
C GLY A 298 -4.72 -19.69 10.12
N ARG A 299 -4.44 -19.13 8.94
CA ARG A 299 -3.17 -19.35 8.25
C ARG A 299 -2.02 -18.59 8.89
N ALA A 300 -2.28 -17.40 9.42
CA ALA A 300 -1.27 -16.56 10.07
C ALA A 300 -1.75 -16.05 11.43
N TYR A 301 -0.79 -15.78 12.32
CA TYR A 301 -0.97 -14.99 13.54
C TYR A 301 -0.65 -13.53 13.20
N VAL A 302 -1.52 -12.60 13.58
CA VAL A 302 -1.39 -11.19 13.22
C VAL A 302 -0.82 -10.38 14.38
N ILE A 303 0.25 -9.63 14.12
CA ILE A 303 0.96 -8.79 15.10
C ILE A 303 1.03 -7.36 14.60
N GLY A 304 0.90 -6.37 15.48
CA GLY A 304 1.06 -4.96 15.13
C GLY A 304 -0.02 -4.08 15.72
N GLU A 305 -0.47 -3.10 14.97
CA GLU A 305 -1.56 -2.19 15.34
C GLU A 305 -2.76 -2.42 14.43
N THR A 306 -3.95 -2.06 14.91
CA THR A 306 -5.17 -2.14 14.09
C THR A 306 -4.99 -1.33 12.81
N THR A 307 -5.44 -1.91 11.71
CA THR A 307 -5.34 -1.30 10.37
C THR A 307 -6.37 -0.18 10.18
N ASP A 308 -6.32 0.50 9.05
CA ASP A 308 -7.11 1.71 8.76
C ASP A 308 -8.63 1.48 8.82
N GLY A 309 -9.11 0.37 8.28
CA GLY A 309 -10.54 0.11 8.14
C GLY A 309 -11.08 0.64 6.82
N ASN A 310 -10.41 0.31 5.71
CA ASN A 310 -10.67 0.77 4.37
C ASN A 310 -10.58 -0.43 3.41
N VAL A 311 -11.62 -1.30 3.40
CA VAL A 311 -11.62 -2.58 2.68
C VAL A 311 -12.58 -2.63 1.49
N GLU A 312 -13.16 -1.50 1.09
CA GLU A 312 -14.01 -1.43 -0.08
C GLU A 312 -13.19 -1.66 -1.36
N LEU A 313 -13.73 -2.48 -2.25
CA LEU A 313 -13.16 -2.69 -3.57
C LEU A 313 -13.58 -1.54 -4.48
N LEU A 314 -12.60 -0.83 -5.01
CA LEU A 314 -12.82 0.17 -6.04
C LEU A 314 -12.86 -0.50 -7.41
N LEU A 315 -13.86 -0.17 -8.23
CA LEU A 315 -13.82 -0.47 -9.66
C LEU A 315 -13.40 0.76 -10.45
N GLU A 316 -12.60 0.53 -11.47
CA GLU A 316 -12.11 1.53 -12.39
C GLU A 316 -13.07 1.71 -13.56
N TYR A 317 -13.44 2.95 -13.83
CA TYR A 317 -14.30 3.35 -14.95
C TYR A 317 -13.57 4.40 -15.80
N ASN A 318 -13.21 4.02 -17.01
CA ASN A 318 -12.46 4.86 -17.95
C ASN A 318 -13.39 5.71 -18.81
N PHE A 319 -13.07 6.99 -18.98
CA PHE A 319 -13.83 7.95 -19.75
C PHE A 319 -13.16 8.27 -21.10
N SER A 320 -13.96 8.90 -22.01
CA SER A 320 -13.57 9.13 -23.39
C SER A 320 -12.37 10.06 -23.59
N ASP A 321 -12.04 10.90 -22.58
CA ASP A 321 -10.91 11.81 -22.60
C ASP A 321 -9.62 11.23 -21.98
N GLY A 322 -9.67 9.96 -21.51
CA GLY A 322 -8.57 9.28 -20.85
C GLY A 322 -8.48 9.53 -19.33
N SER A 323 -9.44 10.26 -18.75
CA SER A 323 -9.63 10.31 -17.29
C SER A 323 -10.30 9.03 -16.79
N SER A 324 -10.22 8.76 -15.49
CA SER A 324 -10.83 7.59 -14.85
C SER A 324 -11.44 7.96 -13.49
N ALA A 325 -12.46 7.22 -13.09
CA ALA A 325 -12.93 7.23 -11.71
C ALA A 325 -12.79 5.83 -11.11
N TRP A 326 -12.29 5.78 -9.89
CA TRP A 326 -12.27 4.59 -9.06
C TRP A 326 -13.37 4.75 -8.02
N ILE A 327 -14.40 3.92 -8.10
CA ILE A 327 -15.64 4.07 -7.31
C ILE A 327 -15.80 2.87 -6.39
N ALA A 328 -16.07 3.12 -5.10
CA ALA A 328 -16.39 2.09 -4.12
C ALA A 328 -17.60 1.28 -4.62
N HIS A 329 -17.38 0.00 -4.91
CA HIS A 329 -18.35 -0.85 -5.59
C HIS A 329 -18.74 -2.08 -4.78
N ASP A 330 -17.79 -2.77 -4.15
CA ASP A 330 -18.01 -3.96 -3.32
C ASP A 330 -17.43 -3.77 -1.92
N THR A 331 -18.03 -4.39 -0.91
CA THR A 331 -17.40 -4.63 0.39
C THR A 331 -16.93 -6.08 0.49
N PHE A 332 -15.97 -6.35 1.38
CA PHE A 332 -15.44 -7.69 1.58
C PHE A 332 -16.09 -8.38 2.79
N ARG A 333 -16.48 -9.64 2.60
CA ARG A 333 -16.98 -10.53 3.65
C ARG A 333 -16.01 -11.71 3.84
N PRO A 334 -15.39 -11.86 5.03
CA PRO A 334 -14.51 -13.00 5.31
C PRO A 334 -15.25 -14.34 5.29
N LEU A 335 -14.51 -15.41 5.05
CA LEU A 335 -15.06 -16.75 4.85
C LEU A 335 -15.61 -17.36 6.15
N ASN A 336 -14.83 -17.28 7.24
CA ASN A 336 -15.15 -17.97 8.50
C ASN A 336 -15.91 -17.06 9.49
N HIS A 337 -15.78 -15.75 9.38
CA HIS A 337 -16.47 -14.76 10.22
C HIS A 337 -17.27 -13.77 9.34
N PRO A 338 -18.32 -14.23 8.63
CA PRO A 338 -19.03 -13.41 7.65
C PRO A 338 -19.77 -12.20 8.27
N GLU A 339 -19.90 -12.17 9.61
CA GLU A 339 -20.44 -11.04 10.37
C GLU A 339 -19.43 -9.93 10.63
N ALA A 340 -18.13 -10.19 10.43
CA ALA A 340 -17.10 -9.18 10.64
C ALA A 340 -17.21 -8.05 9.60
N ASN A 341 -17.07 -6.83 10.06
CA ASN A 341 -17.09 -5.63 9.22
C ASN A 341 -15.74 -4.91 9.33
N TRP A 342 -14.80 -5.34 8.49
CA TRP A 342 -13.44 -4.81 8.49
C TRP A 342 -13.38 -3.34 8.04
N GLU A 343 -14.37 -2.88 7.27
CA GLU A 343 -14.53 -1.47 6.92
C GLU A 343 -14.66 -0.54 8.14
N LYS A 344 -15.29 -1.04 9.20
CA LYS A 344 -15.50 -0.27 10.44
C LYS A 344 -14.46 -0.52 11.52
N THR A 345 -13.84 -1.69 11.52
CA THR A 345 -12.99 -2.12 12.63
C THR A 345 -11.52 -2.17 12.27
N GLY A 346 -11.19 -2.12 10.99
CA GLY A 346 -9.88 -2.58 10.52
C GLY A 346 -9.65 -4.06 10.82
N ILE A 347 -8.46 -4.53 10.55
CA ILE A 347 -7.97 -5.82 10.99
C ILE A 347 -7.35 -5.64 12.37
N VAL A 348 -8.02 -6.17 13.38
CA VAL A 348 -7.52 -6.14 14.77
C VAL A 348 -6.47 -7.24 14.94
N PRO A 349 -5.21 -6.92 15.30
CA PRO A 349 -4.17 -7.92 15.45
C PRO A 349 -4.45 -8.86 16.64
N ASP A 350 -3.98 -10.10 16.56
CA ASP A 350 -4.01 -11.06 17.67
C ASP A 350 -3.10 -10.63 18.83
N LEU A 351 -2.03 -9.88 18.51
CA LEU A 351 -1.12 -9.28 19.47
C LEU A 351 -0.85 -7.82 19.10
N ASN A 352 -1.35 -6.90 19.93
CA ASN A 352 -1.09 -5.47 19.72
C ASN A 352 0.34 -5.11 20.16
N VAL A 353 1.14 -4.67 19.20
CA VAL A 353 2.54 -4.24 19.43
C VAL A 353 2.81 -2.97 18.61
N PRO A 354 2.61 -1.78 19.18
CA PRO A 354 2.94 -0.53 18.51
C PRO A 354 4.43 -0.45 18.15
N ALA A 355 4.71 -0.15 16.90
CA ALA A 355 6.08 -0.09 16.38
C ALA A 355 6.18 0.96 15.26
N ALA A 356 6.26 2.24 15.65
CA ALA A 356 6.41 3.33 14.70
C ALA A 356 7.68 3.15 13.85
N TRP A 357 7.51 3.19 12.53
CA TRP A 357 8.51 2.81 11.53
C TRP A 357 9.82 3.61 11.62
N ASP A 358 9.75 4.87 12.03
CA ASP A 358 10.90 5.78 12.15
C ASP A 358 11.59 5.76 13.52
N LEU A 359 11.11 4.97 14.49
CA LEU A 359 11.68 4.89 15.83
C LEU A 359 12.54 3.65 16.06
N TYR A 360 12.42 2.64 15.20
CA TYR A 360 13.10 1.36 15.35
C TYR A 360 13.82 0.98 14.05
N THR A 361 14.93 0.25 14.14
CA THR A 361 15.49 -0.51 13.02
C THR A 361 14.85 -1.90 13.00
N LEU A 362 15.01 -2.66 11.92
CA LEU A 362 14.48 -4.02 11.85
C LEU A 362 14.92 -4.90 13.03
N GLU A 363 16.19 -4.74 13.50
CA GLU A 363 16.72 -5.52 14.62
C GLU A 363 16.16 -5.08 15.98
N THR A 364 15.75 -3.82 16.12
CA THR A 364 15.23 -3.26 17.38
C THR A 364 13.71 -3.21 17.44
N ASP A 365 13.04 -3.44 16.31
CA ASP A 365 11.59 -3.38 16.13
C ASP A 365 10.88 -4.35 17.11
N PRO A 366 9.99 -3.83 18.00
CA PRO A 366 9.29 -4.67 18.95
C PRO A 366 8.31 -5.66 18.31
N ALA A 367 7.70 -5.33 17.16
CA ALA A 367 6.81 -6.25 16.44
C ALA A 367 7.57 -7.40 15.79
N VAL A 368 8.75 -7.12 15.20
CA VAL A 368 9.65 -8.17 14.68
C VAL A 368 10.13 -9.07 15.80
N LYS A 369 10.53 -8.51 16.96
CA LYS A 369 10.90 -9.32 18.13
C LYS A 369 9.76 -10.22 18.59
N ALA A 370 8.54 -9.67 18.72
CA ALA A 370 7.37 -10.44 19.10
C ALA A 370 7.09 -11.59 18.12
N ALA A 371 7.28 -11.34 16.81
CA ALA A 371 7.13 -12.37 15.78
C ALA A 371 8.21 -13.49 15.92
N LEU A 372 9.46 -13.11 16.17
CA LEU A 372 10.53 -14.09 16.39
C LEU A 372 10.29 -14.93 17.67
N ASP A 373 9.85 -14.29 18.76
CA ASP A 373 9.50 -14.98 20.01
C ASP A 373 8.30 -15.93 19.83
N TYR A 374 7.32 -15.56 19.00
CA TYR A 374 6.20 -16.42 18.65
C TYR A 374 6.68 -17.74 18.03
N PHE A 375 7.65 -17.67 17.09
CA PHE A 375 8.18 -18.89 16.46
C PHE A 375 9.01 -19.73 17.44
N ASP A 376 9.74 -19.15 18.38
CA ASP A 376 10.50 -19.90 19.37
C ASP A 376 9.60 -20.67 20.34
N ASN A 377 8.39 -20.18 20.60
CA ASN A 377 7.42 -20.80 21.49
C ASN A 377 6.47 -21.81 20.81
N LYS A 378 6.57 -21.96 19.48
CA LYS A 378 5.84 -22.97 18.69
C LYS A 378 6.73 -24.17 18.32
#